data_35451d4b1b184dac00f1203b0edff6b8
#
_entry.id   35451d4b1b184dac00f1203b0edff6b8
#
_cell.length_a   1.000
_cell.length_b   1.000
_cell.length_c   1.000
_cell.angle_alpha   90.00
_cell.angle_beta   90.00
_cell.angle_gamma   90.00
#
_symmetry.space_group_name_H-M   'P 1'
#
loop_
_entity.id
_entity.type
_entity.pdbx_description
1 polymer ?
#
loop_
_entity_poly.entity_id
_entity_poly.type
_entity_poly.pdbx_seq_one_letter_code
_entity_poly.pdbx_strand_id
1 'polypeptide(L)'
;MEPVTGTREIPKPSFSLAMLGAIASMLGACATAPESRTATAPESRPVTLSKERIAEILASPDRSAADRTNDIRRKPDQMLAFIGVRPGMVALDLSASGGYTTELIARAVGPAGRVYGQSAPRDSSRSPPAPTAPEGAAFPPTALAQTPAVVAVPSPAGRRTSPRALAERSKNPAAGNIIAVVQPFESPIPAEAASNTLDLVTLMFNYHDLGFLGVDRAQMNKAVFAALKPGGMYVIADHSGRPGTGISESGTLHRIEEAFLRQEVEAAGFRLAEEGNFMRNPSDPRDKNTPAPPQPKDEFVLKFVKP
;
A
#
# COMPACT_ATOMS: atom_id res chain seq x y z
N MET A 1 49.86 -26.56 40.01
CA MET A 1 49.55 -25.22 40.54
C MET A 1 48.04 -25.08 40.61
N GLU A 2 47.57 -24.98 41.85
CA GLU A 2 46.18 -25.16 42.25
C GLU A 2 45.25 -24.00 41.87
N PRO A 3 43.92 -24.28 41.84
CA PRO A 3 42.90 -23.30 41.55
C PRO A 3 42.45 -22.56 42.83
N VAL A 4 42.16 -21.28 42.72
CA VAL A 4 41.56 -20.46 43.79
C VAL A 4 40.08 -20.31 43.55
N THR A 5 39.28 -20.93 44.39
CA THR A 5 37.85 -20.74 44.57
C THR A 5 37.58 -19.55 45.48
N GLY A 6 36.76 -18.62 45.11
CA GLY A 6 36.31 -17.50 45.94
C GLY A 6 34.79 -17.32 45.84
N THR A 7 34.05 -17.94 46.71
CA THR A 7 32.62 -17.73 46.99
C THR A 7 32.41 -16.46 47.80
N ARG A 8 31.55 -15.56 47.32
CA ARG A 8 31.09 -14.38 48.07
C ARG A 8 29.61 -14.56 48.44
N GLU A 9 29.39 -14.61 49.76
CA GLU A 9 28.05 -14.71 50.40
C GLU A 9 27.31 -13.37 50.34
N ILE A 10 25.99 -13.44 50.21
CA ILE A 10 25.05 -12.31 50.24
C ILE A 10 24.36 -12.31 51.60
N PRO A 11 24.32 -11.18 52.34
CA PRO A 11 23.62 -11.09 53.62
C PRO A 11 22.11 -10.79 53.40
N LYS A 12 21.30 -11.49 54.18
CA LYS A 12 19.84 -11.31 54.34
C LYS A 12 19.54 -10.17 55.33
N PRO A 13 18.53 -9.33 55.11
CA PRO A 13 18.05 -8.41 56.14
C PRO A 13 16.99 -9.06 57.02
N SER A 14 17.13 -8.83 58.33
CA SER A 14 16.28 -9.31 59.40
C SER A 14 15.01 -8.48 59.56
N PHE A 15 13.91 -9.18 59.84
CA PHE A 15 12.65 -8.58 60.32
C PHE A 15 12.75 -8.19 61.78
N SER A 16 12.21 -7.02 62.13
CA SER A 16 11.86 -6.67 63.52
C SER A 16 10.39 -6.21 63.57
N LEU A 17 9.65 -6.92 64.37
CA LEU A 17 8.26 -6.74 64.76
C LEU A 17 8.22 -5.88 66.04
N ALA A 18 7.47 -4.81 66.08
CA ALA A 18 7.09 -4.15 67.35
C ALA A 18 5.65 -3.62 67.27
N MET A 19 4.93 -3.92 68.29
CA MET A 19 3.50 -3.93 68.61
C MET A 19 3.00 -2.65 69.32
N LEU A 20 1.67 -2.54 69.39
CA LEU A 20 0.79 -1.74 70.26
C LEU A 20 0.66 -0.24 69.92
N GLY A 21 -0.49 0.35 69.66
CA GLY A 21 -1.80 0.26 70.26
C GLY A 21 -2.34 1.66 70.50
N ALA A 22 -3.54 1.98 70.05
CA ALA A 22 -4.45 2.85 70.75
C ALA A 22 -5.72 3.11 69.91
N ILE A 23 -6.84 2.76 70.46
CA ILE A 23 -8.21 3.00 69.97
C ILE A 23 -8.57 4.46 70.28
N ALA A 24 -9.01 5.19 69.30
CA ALA A 24 -9.81 6.42 69.48
C ALA A 24 -10.94 6.48 68.45
N SER A 25 -12.14 6.21 68.91
CA SER A 25 -13.38 6.37 68.18
C SER A 25 -13.71 7.85 68.01
N MET A 26 -13.81 8.32 66.76
CA MET A 26 -14.50 9.55 66.43
C MET A 26 -15.44 9.29 65.26
N LEU A 27 -16.74 9.47 65.54
CA LEU A 27 -17.81 9.54 64.55
C LEU A 27 -17.58 10.80 63.70
N GLY A 28 -17.27 10.61 62.44
CA GLY A 28 -17.17 11.69 61.45
C GLY A 28 -18.11 11.39 60.28
N ALA A 29 -19.01 12.30 60.03
CA ALA A 29 -20.07 12.26 59.01
C ALA A 29 -19.53 11.92 57.62
N CYS A 30 -20.16 10.94 56.96
CA CYS A 30 -19.98 10.66 55.54
C CYS A 30 -20.52 11.80 54.70
N ALA A 31 -19.63 12.67 54.20
CA ALA A 31 -19.90 13.51 53.06
C ALA A 31 -19.44 12.70 51.81
N THR A 32 -20.42 12.14 51.10
CA THR A 32 -20.18 11.52 49.78
C THR A 32 -19.89 12.65 48.81
N ALA A 33 -18.61 12.82 48.44
CA ALA A 33 -18.22 13.61 47.28
C ALA A 33 -18.78 12.97 46.00
N PRO A 34 -19.36 13.74 45.07
CA PRO A 34 -19.76 13.17 43.81
C PRO A 34 -18.50 12.76 43.01
N GLU A 35 -18.39 11.47 42.72
CA GLU A 35 -17.42 10.97 41.73
C GLU A 35 -17.69 11.68 40.40
N SER A 36 -16.83 12.61 40.02
CA SER A 36 -16.76 13.15 38.68
C SER A 36 -16.41 12.00 37.72
N ARG A 37 -17.42 11.34 37.18
CA ARG A 37 -17.25 10.47 36.02
C ARG A 37 -16.76 11.37 34.87
N THR A 38 -15.48 11.36 34.64
CA THR A 38 -14.91 11.86 33.40
C THR A 38 -15.52 11.02 32.28
N ALA A 39 -16.51 11.60 31.61
CA ALA A 39 -17.07 11.01 30.39
C ALA A 39 -15.93 10.94 29.39
N THR A 40 -15.39 9.76 29.18
CA THR A 40 -14.49 9.47 28.06
C THR A 40 -15.27 9.82 26.79
N ALA A 41 -14.85 10.87 26.08
CA ALA A 41 -15.43 11.22 24.81
C ALA A 41 -15.45 9.96 23.92
N PRO A 42 -16.53 9.67 23.19
CA PRO A 42 -16.57 8.51 22.31
C PRO A 42 -15.42 8.66 21.31
N GLU A 43 -14.53 7.68 21.29
CA GLU A 43 -13.48 7.55 20.28
C GLU A 43 -14.18 7.58 18.92
N SER A 44 -14.09 8.70 18.22
CA SER A 44 -14.69 8.85 16.90
C SER A 44 -14.00 7.85 15.97
N ARG A 45 -14.73 6.82 15.55
CA ARG A 45 -14.24 5.89 14.53
C ARG A 45 -13.75 6.71 13.33
N PRO A 46 -12.54 6.47 12.84
CA PRO A 46 -12.01 7.21 11.71
C PRO A 46 -12.95 7.07 10.52
N VAL A 47 -13.50 8.20 10.06
CA VAL A 47 -14.49 8.23 8.99
C VAL A 47 -13.79 7.95 7.67
N THR A 48 -14.09 6.83 7.04
CA THR A 48 -13.69 6.52 5.65
C THR A 48 -14.42 7.45 4.68
N LEU A 49 -13.88 7.58 3.46
CA LEU A 49 -14.57 8.36 2.42
C LEU A 49 -15.97 7.81 2.14
N SER A 50 -16.95 8.70 2.04
CA SER A 50 -18.29 8.33 1.58
C SER A 50 -18.27 8.02 0.07
N LYS A 51 -19.27 7.27 -0.39
CA LYS A 51 -19.45 6.97 -1.82
C LYS A 51 -19.60 8.24 -2.66
N GLU A 52 -20.31 9.23 -2.13
CA GLU A 52 -20.53 10.53 -2.76
C GLU A 52 -19.19 11.26 -2.93
N ARG A 53 -18.34 11.26 -1.89
CA ARG A 53 -17.03 11.89 -1.98
C ARG A 53 -16.10 11.19 -2.97
N ILE A 54 -16.15 9.88 -3.05
CA ILE A 54 -15.42 9.12 -4.08
C ILE A 54 -15.92 9.51 -5.47
N ALA A 55 -17.24 9.57 -5.68
CA ALA A 55 -17.83 9.99 -6.95
C ALA A 55 -17.42 11.41 -7.36
N GLU A 56 -17.40 12.37 -6.43
CA GLU A 56 -16.91 13.72 -6.66
C GLU A 56 -15.44 13.74 -7.12
N ILE A 57 -14.56 12.97 -6.47
CA ILE A 57 -13.16 12.85 -6.85
C ILE A 57 -13.03 12.33 -8.28
N LEU A 58 -13.80 11.31 -8.64
CA LEU A 58 -13.74 10.69 -9.96
C LEU A 58 -14.34 11.58 -11.06
N ALA A 59 -15.38 12.35 -10.73
CA ALA A 59 -16.04 13.27 -11.65
C ALA A 59 -15.28 14.59 -11.84
N SER A 60 -14.24 14.85 -11.03
CA SER A 60 -13.53 16.14 -11.03
C SER A 60 -13.06 16.53 -12.45
N PRO A 61 -13.42 17.73 -12.96
CA PRO A 61 -13.20 18.09 -14.38
C PRO A 61 -11.72 18.24 -14.75
N ASP A 62 -10.86 18.45 -13.78
CA ASP A 62 -9.41 18.64 -13.94
C ASP A 62 -8.62 17.31 -14.03
N ARG A 63 -9.29 16.17 -13.87
CA ARG A 63 -8.67 14.85 -14.14
C ARG A 63 -8.42 14.65 -15.63
N SER A 64 -7.28 14.03 -15.98
CA SER A 64 -6.90 13.82 -17.38
C SER A 64 -7.85 12.83 -18.08
N ALA A 65 -8.00 12.99 -19.40
CA ALA A 65 -8.76 12.04 -20.23
C ALA A 65 -8.15 10.62 -20.16
N ALA A 66 -6.82 10.51 -20.10
CA ALA A 66 -6.12 9.24 -19.99
C ALA A 66 -6.46 8.53 -18.66
N ASP A 67 -6.57 9.26 -17.55
CA ASP A 67 -6.98 8.70 -16.27
C ASP A 67 -8.43 8.21 -16.29
N ARG A 68 -9.33 8.95 -16.95
CA ARG A 68 -10.73 8.50 -17.12
C ARG A 68 -10.83 7.22 -17.96
N THR A 69 -9.96 7.04 -18.96
CA THR A 69 -9.85 5.79 -19.70
C THR A 69 -9.38 4.64 -18.79
N ASN A 70 -8.41 4.92 -17.92
CA ASN A 70 -7.92 3.94 -16.94
C ASN A 70 -9.00 3.54 -15.91
N ASP A 71 -9.92 4.45 -15.57
CA ASP A 71 -11.02 4.18 -14.63
C ASP A 71 -11.85 2.95 -15.06
N ILE A 72 -12.04 2.74 -16.36
CA ILE A 72 -12.82 1.63 -16.91
C ILE A 72 -12.26 0.27 -16.43
N ARG A 73 -10.93 0.13 -16.44
CA ARG A 73 -10.26 -1.10 -16.01
C ARG A 73 -9.98 -1.13 -14.51
N ARG A 74 -9.53 -0.01 -13.97
CA ARG A 74 -9.01 0.09 -12.59
C ARG A 74 -10.12 0.15 -11.53
N LYS A 75 -11.37 0.39 -11.91
CA LYS A 75 -12.55 0.46 -11.02
C LYS A 75 -12.26 1.30 -9.76
N PRO A 76 -11.85 2.56 -9.91
CA PRO A 76 -11.31 3.35 -8.81
C PRO A 76 -12.33 3.65 -7.71
N ASP A 77 -13.62 3.64 -8.01
CA ASP A 77 -14.71 3.74 -7.05
C ASP A 77 -14.66 2.60 -6.03
N GLN A 78 -14.55 1.36 -6.53
CA GLN A 78 -14.47 0.17 -5.71
C GLN A 78 -13.10 0.07 -5.03
N MET A 79 -12.02 0.45 -5.74
CA MET A 79 -10.67 0.43 -5.19
C MET A 79 -10.50 1.40 -4.01
N LEU A 80 -10.93 2.66 -4.14
CA LEU A 80 -10.83 3.64 -3.05
C LEU A 80 -11.70 3.25 -1.85
N ALA A 81 -12.89 2.71 -2.10
CA ALA A 81 -13.77 2.19 -1.04
C ALA A 81 -13.12 1.00 -0.32
N PHE A 82 -12.55 0.05 -1.07
CA PHE A 82 -11.84 -1.11 -0.54
C PHE A 82 -10.61 -0.71 0.28
N ILE A 83 -9.76 0.17 -0.23
CA ILE A 83 -8.59 0.68 0.49
C ILE A 83 -9.01 1.27 1.83
N GLY A 84 -10.14 1.99 1.88
CA GLY A 84 -10.60 2.67 3.08
C GLY A 84 -9.79 3.93 3.38
N VAL A 85 -9.45 4.70 2.33
CA VAL A 85 -8.70 5.95 2.47
C VAL A 85 -9.47 6.93 3.36
N ARG A 86 -8.74 7.67 4.18
CA ARG A 86 -9.31 8.71 5.05
C ARG A 86 -8.59 10.04 4.86
N PRO A 87 -9.30 11.16 5.02
CA PRO A 87 -8.67 12.48 5.03
C PRO A 87 -7.53 12.56 6.06
N GLY A 88 -6.45 13.24 5.70
CA GLY A 88 -5.29 13.44 6.57
C GLY A 88 -4.28 12.28 6.62
N MET A 89 -4.55 11.14 5.97
CA MET A 89 -3.59 10.03 5.93
C MET A 89 -2.26 10.43 5.27
N VAL A 90 -1.19 9.81 5.75
CA VAL A 90 0.13 9.78 5.09
C VAL A 90 0.27 8.47 4.35
N ALA A 91 0.40 8.52 3.04
CA ALA A 91 0.45 7.35 2.17
C ALA A 91 1.73 7.28 1.34
N LEU A 92 2.09 6.06 0.93
CA LEU A 92 3.13 5.78 -0.06
C LEU A 92 2.54 4.91 -1.17
N ASP A 93 2.66 5.36 -2.42
CA ASP A 93 2.34 4.58 -3.60
C ASP A 93 3.64 4.06 -4.21
N LEU A 94 3.90 2.76 -4.05
CA LEU A 94 5.08 2.08 -4.60
C LEU A 94 4.90 1.87 -6.10
N SER A 95 5.98 2.06 -6.86
CA SER A 95 5.93 1.96 -8.32
C SER A 95 4.88 2.90 -8.94
N ALA A 96 4.85 4.13 -8.47
CA ALA A 96 3.82 5.13 -8.81
C ALA A 96 3.66 5.40 -10.32
N SER A 97 4.67 5.08 -11.13
CA SER A 97 4.63 5.19 -12.62
C SER A 97 4.15 6.56 -13.09
N GLY A 98 3.05 6.63 -13.84
CA GLY A 98 2.42 7.88 -14.30
C GLY A 98 1.60 8.61 -13.23
N GLY A 99 1.49 8.06 -12.00
CA GLY A 99 0.85 8.69 -10.85
C GLY A 99 -0.68 8.59 -10.83
N TYR A 100 -1.27 7.65 -11.56
CA TYR A 100 -2.73 7.46 -11.56
C TYR A 100 -3.26 7.17 -10.15
N THR A 101 -2.74 6.14 -9.49
CA THR A 101 -3.14 5.77 -8.12
C THR A 101 -2.72 6.85 -7.13
N THR A 102 -1.49 7.36 -7.27
CA THR A 102 -0.95 8.44 -6.43
C THR A 102 -1.88 9.64 -6.38
N GLU A 103 -2.39 10.11 -7.55
CA GLU A 103 -3.30 11.26 -7.62
C GLU A 103 -4.65 10.97 -6.98
N LEU A 104 -5.23 9.78 -7.20
CA LEU A 104 -6.49 9.41 -6.58
C LEU A 104 -6.38 9.41 -5.05
N ILE A 105 -5.30 8.85 -4.51
CA ILE A 105 -5.04 8.86 -3.07
C ILE A 105 -4.81 10.30 -2.58
N ALA A 106 -4.07 11.13 -3.31
CA ALA A 106 -3.79 12.52 -2.95
C ALA A 106 -5.08 13.35 -2.81
N ARG A 107 -6.00 13.21 -3.76
CA ARG A 107 -7.33 13.82 -3.72
C ARG A 107 -8.18 13.30 -2.56
N ALA A 108 -8.04 12.02 -2.25
CA ALA A 108 -8.78 11.34 -1.20
C ALA A 108 -8.32 11.76 0.20
N VAL A 109 -7.01 11.83 0.45
CA VAL A 109 -6.47 12.26 1.75
C VAL A 109 -6.57 13.77 1.95
N GLY A 110 -6.72 14.53 0.86
CA GLY A 110 -6.89 15.99 0.89
C GLY A 110 -5.65 16.75 1.36
N PRO A 111 -5.75 18.07 1.56
CA PRO A 111 -4.59 18.95 1.82
C PRO A 111 -3.92 18.72 3.17
N ALA A 112 -4.62 18.12 4.15
CA ALA A 112 -4.03 17.74 5.43
C ALA A 112 -3.24 16.43 5.38
N GLY A 113 -3.41 15.63 4.31
CA GLY A 113 -2.68 14.39 4.06
C GLY A 113 -1.46 14.60 3.19
N ARG A 114 -0.70 13.51 3.00
CA ARG A 114 0.51 13.51 2.17
C ARG A 114 0.62 12.20 1.42
N VAL A 115 1.06 12.24 0.16
CA VAL A 115 1.27 11.03 -0.64
C VAL A 115 2.65 11.05 -1.27
N TYR A 116 3.46 10.09 -0.89
CA TYR A 116 4.73 9.82 -1.54
C TYR A 116 4.48 8.91 -2.74
N GLY A 117 4.95 9.31 -3.91
CA GLY A 117 4.94 8.46 -5.10
C GLY A 117 6.35 7.97 -5.39
N GLN A 118 6.61 6.68 -5.15
CA GLN A 118 7.93 6.11 -5.31
C GLN A 118 8.18 5.64 -6.74
N SER A 119 9.38 5.84 -7.19
CA SER A 119 9.95 5.28 -8.43
C SER A 119 11.35 4.77 -8.16
N ALA A 120 11.72 3.65 -8.78
CA ALA A 120 13.10 3.20 -8.72
C ALA A 120 14.05 4.18 -9.44
N PRO A 121 15.31 4.30 -9.01
CA PRO A 121 16.34 4.97 -9.76
C PRO A 121 16.45 4.39 -11.16
N ARG A 122 16.75 5.22 -12.14
CA ARG A 122 16.94 4.77 -13.50
C ARG A 122 18.29 4.03 -13.59
N ASP A 123 18.25 2.77 -13.97
CA ASP A 123 19.44 2.05 -14.36
C ASP A 123 19.80 2.43 -15.82
N SER A 124 20.81 3.29 -15.98
CA SER A 124 21.28 3.73 -17.29
C SER A 124 21.95 2.62 -18.10
N SER A 125 22.30 1.49 -17.48
CA SER A 125 22.90 0.32 -18.14
C SER A 125 21.84 -0.62 -18.74
N ARG A 126 20.59 -0.52 -18.33
CA ARG A 126 19.48 -1.31 -18.87
C ARG A 126 18.82 -0.57 -20.04
N SER A 127 18.73 -1.21 -21.17
CA SER A 127 17.86 -0.74 -22.26
C SER A 127 16.43 -0.63 -21.72
N PRO A 128 15.68 0.45 -22.10
CA PRO A 128 14.28 0.54 -21.72
C PRO A 128 13.55 -0.75 -22.14
N PRO A 129 12.67 -1.32 -21.31
CA PRO A 129 11.83 -2.42 -21.74
C PRO A 129 11.08 -2.01 -23.01
N ALA A 130 10.95 -2.95 -23.96
CA ALA A 130 10.15 -2.73 -25.15
C ALA A 130 8.80 -2.16 -24.77
N PRO A 131 8.23 -1.23 -25.53
CA PRO A 131 6.94 -0.63 -25.19
C PRO A 131 5.89 -1.75 -25.10
N THR A 132 5.51 -2.10 -23.89
CA THR A 132 4.28 -2.86 -23.67
C THR A 132 3.12 -1.99 -24.14
N ALA A 133 2.17 -2.59 -24.85
CA ALA A 133 0.94 -1.89 -25.23
C ALA A 133 0.37 -1.19 -23.98
N PRO A 134 -0.18 0.04 -24.12
CA PRO A 134 -0.71 0.75 -22.98
C PRO A 134 -1.73 -0.12 -22.26
N GLU A 135 -1.51 -0.39 -20.99
CA GLU A 135 -2.51 -1.02 -20.13
C GLU A 135 -3.79 -0.19 -20.25
N GLY A 136 -4.84 -0.78 -20.79
CA GLY A 136 -6.14 -0.11 -20.92
C GLY A 136 -6.51 0.32 -22.34
N ALA A 137 -5.82 -0.13 -23.39
CA ALA A 137 -6.42 -0.04 -24.73
C ALA A 137 -7.72 -0.84 -24.74
N ALA A 138 -8.84 -0.14 -24.52
CA ALA A 138 -10.16 -0.68 -24.76
C ALA A 138 -10.24 -1.03 -26.25
N PHE A 139 -10.38 -2.31 -26.57
CA PHE A 139 -10.68 -2.74 -27.93
C PHE A 139 -12.10 -2.29 -28.26
N PRO A 140 -12.32 -1.50 -29.33
CA PRO A 140 -13.67 -1.26 -29.81
C PRO A 140 -14.25 -2.61 -30.26
N PRO A 141 -15.52 -2.91 -29.98
CA PRO A 141 -16.19 -4.07 -30.56
C PRO A 141 -16.40 -3.81 -32.04
N THR A 142 -15.86 -4.64 -32.90
CA THR A 142 -15.95 -4.67 -34.37
C THR A 142 -14.74 -4.13 -35.13
N ALA A 143 -13.86 -5.06 -35.48
CA ALA A 143 -13.27 -5.12 -36.83
C ALA A 143 -12.73 -6.53 -37.09
N LEU A 144 -13.53 -7.36 -37.71
CA LEU A 144 -13.06 -8.54 -38.42
C LEU A 144 -12.25 -8.08 -39.64
N ALA A 145 -11.10 -8.72 -39.85
CA ALA A 145 -10.30 -8.78 -41.06
C ALA A 145 -9.56 -7.50 -41.47
N GLN A 146 -8.30 -7.49 -41.23
CA GLN A 146 -7.19 -7.33 -42.20
C GLN A 146 -5.94 -6.97 -41.43
N THR A 147 -4.92 -7.81 -41.51
CA THR A 147 -3.56 -7.48 -41.06
C THR A 147 -3.00 -6.37 -41.95
N PRO A 148 -2.82 -5.16 -41.44
CA PRO A 148 -1.84 -4.25 -42.00
C PRO A 148 -0.56 -4.36 -41.19
N ALA A 149 0.55 -4.33 -41.90
CA ALA A 149 1.88 -4.19 -41.33
C ALA A 149 1.84 -3.19 -40.16
N VAL A 150 2.40 -3.60 -39.02
CA VAL A 150 2.58 -2.72 -37.86
C VAL A 150 3.43 -1.54 -38.31
N VAL A 151 2.77 -0.46 -38.72
CA VAL A 151 3.40 0.83 -38.83
C VAL A 151 3.72 1.22 -37.38
N ALA A 152 5.00 1.18 -37.04
CA ALA A 152 5.50 1.68 -35.78
C ALA A 152 5.02 3.13 -35.65
N VAL A 153 3.97 3.33 -34.86
CA VAL A 153 3.58 4.69 -34.46
C VAL A 153 4.78 5.24 -33.69
N PRO A 154 5.39 6.37 -34.14
CA PRO A 154 6.51 6.96 -33.42
C PRO A 154 6.05 7.18 -31.97
N SER A 155 6.75 6.58 -31.02
CA SER A 155 6.57 6.93 -29.61
C SER A 155 6.66 8.45 -29.50
N PRO A 156 5.66 9.15 -28.92
CA PRO A 156 5.78 10.57 -28.76
C PRO A 156 7.05 10.85 -27.98
N ALA A 157 7.94 11.63 -28.58
CA ALA A 157 9.20 12.05 -28.00
C ALA A 157 8.93 12.60 -26.60
N GLY A 158 9.39 11.89 -25.56
CA GLY A 158 9.30 12.33 -24.18
C GLY A 158 8.29 11.59 -23.31
N ARG A 159 8.35 10.24 -23.25
CA ARG A 159 7.75 9.54 -22.09
C ARG A 159 8.30 10.19 -20.83
N ARG A 160 7.44 10.91 -20.11
CA ARG A 160 7.82 11.58 -18.86
C ARG A 160 8.29 10.49 -17.89
N THR A 161 9.45 10.70 -17.29
CA THR A 161 9.88 9.81 -16.20
C THR A 161 8.88 9.88 -15.06
N SER A 162 8.73 8.82 -14.29
CA SER A 162 7.80 8.77 -13.19
C SER A 162 7.92 9.97 -12.24
N PRO A 163 9.12 10.40 -11.77
CA PRO A 163 9.24 11.59 -10.93
C PRO A 163 8.75 12.86 -11.62
N ARG A 164 8.99 13.00 -12.93
CA ARG A 164 8.51 14.16 -13.69
C ARG A 164 6.98 14.14 -13.87
N ALA A 165 6.40 12.95 -14.06
CA ALA A 165 4.95 12.81 -14.16
C ALA A 165 4.27 13.19 -12.84
N LEU A 166 4.82 12.76 -11.71
CA LEU A 166 4.34 13.09 -10.38
C LEU A 166 4.49 14.60 -10.08
N ALA A 167 5.64 15.19 -10.42
CA ALA A 167 5.86 16.62 -10.27
C ALA A 167 4.90 17.44 -11.14
N GLU A 168 4.48 16.92 -12.31
CA GLU A 168 3.46 17.58 -13.12
C GLU A 168 2.08 17.50 -12.48
N ARG A 169 1.72 16.33 -11.93
CA ARG A 169 0.43 16.14 -11.20
C ARG A 169 0.34 17.01 -9.96
N SER A 170 1.44 17.20 -9.22
CA SER A 170 1.46 18.03 -8.01
C SER A 170 1.25 19.53 -8.27
N LYS A 171 1.32 19.98 -9.52
CA LYS A 171 0.93 21.35 -9.89
C LYS A 171 -0.57 21.59 -9.81
N ASN A 172 -1.35 20.52 -9.86
CA ASN A 172 -2.79 20.62 -9.66
C ASN A 172 -3.07 20.83 -8.16
N PRO A 173 -3.76 21.91 -7.76
CA PRO A 173 -4.06 22.17 -6.35
C PRO A 173 -4.78 21.02 -5.64
N ALA A 174 -5.59 20.25 -6.36
CA ALA A 174 -6.30 19.08 -5.78
C ALA A 174 -5.36 17.88 -5.49
N ALA A 175 -4.13 17.91 -5.98
CA ALA A 175 -3.11 16.89 -5.81
C ALA A 175 -1.73 17.49 -5.40
N GLY A 176 -1.72 18.71 -4.89
CA GLY A 176 -0.52 19.44 -4.48
C GLY A 176 0.25 18.81 -3.30
N ASN A 177 -0.37 17.84 -2.64
CA ASN A 177 0.21 17.05 -1.55
C ASN A 177 0.98 15.79 -2.02
N ILE A 178 1.22 15.65 -3.33
CA ILE A 178 2.08 14.59 -3.90
C ILE A 178 3.56 14.98 -3.76
N ILE A 179 4.37 14.05 -3.28
CA ILE A 179 5.83 14.14 -3.20
C ILE A 179 6.43 13.01 -4.02
N ALA A 180 7.18 13.35 -5.06
CA ALA A 180 7.90 12.36 -5.85
C ALA A 180 9.14 11.88 -5.10
N VAL A 181 9.33 10.55 -5.00
CA VAL A 181 10.43 9.89 -4.31
C VAL A 181 11.17 8.98 -5.30
N VAL A 182 12.49 9.08 -5.34
CA VAL A 182 13.35 8.20 -6.15
C VAL A 182 14.18 7.36 -5.20
N GLN A 183 13.77 6.11 -4.98
CA GLN A 183 14.40 5.15 -4.07
C GLN A 183 14.36 3.75 -4.69
N PRO A 184 15.34 2.88 -4.45
CA PRO A 184 15.28 1.48 -4.88
C PRO A 184 14.12 0.75 -4.21
N PHE A 185 13.62 -0.30 -4.84
CA PHE A 185 12.51 -1.08 -4.29
C PHE A 185 12.85 -1.76 -2.96
N GLU A 186 14.10 -2.16 -2.77
CA GLU A 186 14.58 -2.77 -1.53
C GLU A 186 14.56 -1.80 -0.34
N SER A 187 14.61 -0.50 -0.61
CA SER A 187 14.60 0.58 0.39
C SER A 187 13.73 1.74 -0.09
N PRO A 188 12.40 1.52 -0.27
CA PRO A 188 11.55 2.46 -0.99
C PRO A 188 11.06 3.65 -0.16
N ILE A 189 11.35 3.63 1.14
CA ILE A 189 10.80 4.57 2.11
C ILE A 189 11.69 5.82 2.19
N PRO A 190 11.15 7.04 2.01
CA PRO A 190 11.91 8.24 2.25
C PRO A 190 12.24 8.40 3.76
N ALA A 191 13.37 9.02 4.06
CA ALA A 191 13.89 9.10 5.43
C ALA A 191 12.87 9.70 6.43
N GLU A 192 12.12 10.69 6.01
CA GLU A 192 11.09 11.34 6.81
C GLU A 192 9.86 10.46 7.11
N ALA A 193 9.73 9.30 6.44
CA ALA A 193 8.65 8.34 6.64
C ALA A 193 9.15 6.96 7.12
N ALA A 194 10.37 6.87 7.62
CA ALA A 194 11.09 5.62 7.84
C ALA A 194 10.52 4.71 8.93
N SER A 195 9.79 5.22 9.93
CA SER A 195 9.32 4.40 11.05
C SER A 195 7.95 4.85 11.55
N ASN A 196 6.98 3.94 11.54
CA ASN A 196 5.64 4.14 12.07
C ASN A 196 5.00 5.50 11.67
N THR A 197 5.24 5.92 10.44
CA THR A 197 4.76 7.23 9.94
C THR A 197 3.61 7.07 8.95
N LEU A 198 3.62 5.99 8.16
CA LEU A 198 2.65 5.78 7.10
C LEU A 198 1.36 5.13 7.65
N ASP A 199 0.23 5.62 7.16
CA ASP A 199 -1.08 5.02 7.39
C ASP A 199 -1.42 3.99 6.32
N LEU A 200 -0.90 4.18 5.10
CA LEU A 200 -1.22 3.40 3.91
C LEU A 200 0.00 3.25 3.01
N VAL A 201 0.22 2.04 2.51
CA VAL A 201 1.09 1.77 1.37
C VAL A 201 0.28 1.06 0.29
N THR A 202 0.45 1.44 -0.97
CA THR A 202 -0.16 0.77 -2.12
C THR A 202 0.90 0.29 -3.09
N LEU A 203 0.65 -0.86 -3.75
CA LEU A 203 1.45 -1.37 -4.87
C LEU A 203 0.50 -1.99 -5.90
N MET A 204 0.24 -1.24 -6.97
CA MET A 204 -0.84 -1.58 -7.89
C MET A 204 -0.31 -2.13 -9.22
N PHE A 205 -0.53 -3.41 -9.46
CA PHE A 205 -0.25 -4.12 -10.71
C PHE A 205 1.22 -4.13 -11.13
N ASN A 206 2.12 -4.21 -10.15
CA ASN A 206 3.56 -4.22 -10.42
C ASN A 206 4.38 -5.10 -9.47
N TYR A 207 3.75 -5.78 -8.51
CA TYR A 207 4.49 -6.68 -7.62
C TYR A 207 5.10 -7.86 -8.40
N HIS A 208 4.38 -8.38 -9.39
CA HIS A 208 4.89 -9.44 -10.27
C HIS A 208 6.18 -9.01 -11.00
N ASP A 209 6.27 -7.79 -11.51
CA ASP A 209 7.45 -7.30 -12.23
C ASP A 209 8.71 -7.25 -11.34
N LEU A 210 8.55 -7.10 -10.04
CA LEU A 210 9.68 -7.11 -9.09
C LEU A 210 10.44 -8.44 -9.11
N GLY A 211 9.76 -9.56 -9.43
CA GLY A 211 10.39 -10.86 -9.64
C GLY A 211 11.33 -10.85 -10.84
N PHE A 212 10.86 -10.39 -11.98
CA PHE A 212 11.64 -10.26 -13.20
C PHE A 212 12.79 -9.24 -13.07
N LEU A 213 12.57 -8.18 -12.30
CA LEU A 213 13.58 -7.16 -12.03
C LEU A 213 14.66 -7.61 -11.04
N GLY A 214 14.48 -8.77 -10.39
CA GLY A 214 15.44 -9.31 -9.41
C GLY A 214 15.47 -8.55 -8.09
N VAL A 215 14.36 -7.87 -7.73
CA VAL A 215 14.22 -7.12 -6.48
C VAL A 215 14.17 -8.05 -5.28
N ASP A 216 14.89 -7.74 -4.20
CA ASP A 216 14.70 -8.38 -2.91
C ASP A 216 13.37 -7.93 -2.27
N ARG A 217 12.30 -8.65 -2.61
CA ARG A 217 10.95 -8.36 -2.13
C ARG A 217 10.80 -8.60 -0.63
N ALA A 218 11.60 -9.50 -0.05
CA ALA A 218 11.59 -9.72 1.40
C ALA A 218 12.13 -8.49 2.14
N GLN A 219 13.21 -7.89 1.64
CA GLN A 219 13.75 -6.65 2.18
C GLN A 219 12.75 -5.49 1.98
N MET A 220 12.15 -5.37 0.78
CA MET A 220 11.12 -4.37 0.49
C MET A 220 9.94 -4.46 1.46
N ASN A 221 9.35 -5.65 1.61
CA ASN A 221 8.20 -5.84 2.49
C ASN A 221 8.52 -5.54 3.95
N LYS A 222 9.72 -5.87 4.43
CA LYS A 222 10.19 -5.49 5.77
C LYS A 222 10.33 -3.97 5.94
N ALA A 223 10.84 -3.26 4.93
CA ALA A 223 10.93 -1.81 4.96
C ALA A 223 9.53 -1.17 5.02
N VAL A 224 8.59 -1.68 4.22
CA VAL A 224 7.18 -1.26 4.24
C VAL A 224 6.56 -1.51 5.62
N PHE A 225 6.79 -2.71 6.19
CA PHE A 225 6.30 -3.04 7.53
C PHE A 225 6.83 -2.07 8.59
N ALA A 226 8.12 -1.76 8.57
CA ALA A 226 8.73 -0.83 9.53
C ALA A 226 8.13 0.59 9.41
N ALA A 227 7.86 1.06 8.20
CA ALA A 227 7.35 2.41 7.93
C ALA A 227 5.88 2.60 8.30
N LEU A 228 5.07 1.55 8.19
CA LEU A 228 3.66 1.61 8.56
C LEU A 228 3.46 1.70 10.07
N LYS A 229 2.47 2.47 10.48
CA LYS A 229 1.97 2.50 11.87
C LYS A 229 1.35 1.15 12.25
N PRO A 230 1.26 0.79 13.54
CA PRO A 230 0.36 -0.26 13.97
C PRO A 230 -1.07 0.03 13.47
N GLY A 231 -1.74 -0.97 12.91
CA GLY A 231 -3.02 -0.80 12.21
C GLY A 231 -2.93 -0.16 10.82
N GLY A 232 -1.74 0.21 10.36
CA GLY A 232 -1.52 0.71 9.01
C GLY A 232 -1.70 -0.38 7.95
N MET A 233 -2.08 0.03 6.75
CA MET A 233 -2.54 -0.87 5.68
C MET A 233 -1.51 -0.96 4.55
N TYR A 234 -1.29 -2.17 4.04
CA TYR A 234 -0.58 -2.42 2.80
C TYR A 234 -1.56 -3.07 1.81
N VAL A 235 -1.89 -2.36 0.73
CA VAL A 235 -2.86 -2.82 -0.28
C VAL A 235 -2.13 -3.12 -1.57
N ILE A 236 -2.30 -4.34 -2.06
CA ILE A 236 -1.66 -4.83 -3.27
C ILE A 236 -2.74 -5.35 -4.22
N ALA A 237 -2.70 -4.89 -5.47
CA ALA A 237 -3.47 -5.48 -6.56
C ALA A 237 -2.50 -6.03 -7.60
N ASP A 238 -2.78 -7.22 -8.14
CA ASP A 238 -1.94 -7.77 -9.20
C ASP A 238 -2.69 -8.77 -10.11
N HIS A 239 -2.01 -9.15 -11.20
CA HIS A 239 -2.50 -10.10 -12.19
C HIS A 239 -2.36 -11.53 -11.68
N SER A 240 -3.45 -12.27 -11.59
CA SER A 240 -3.47 -13.64 -11.08
C SER A 240 -2.68 -14.59 -11.98
N GLY A 241 -1.68 -15.25 -11.39
CA GLY A 241 -1.00 -16.40 -11.97
C GLY A 241 -1.75 -17.70 -11.72
N ARG A 242 -1.28 -18.77 -12.35
CA ARG A 242 -1.82 -20.13 -12.15
C ARG A 242 -1.32 -20.71 -10.82
N PRO A 243 -2.10 -21.57 -10.17
CA PRO A 243 -1.64 -22.26 -8.97
C PRO A 243 -0.34 -23.04 -9.22
N GLY A 244 0.61 -22.94 -8.28
CA GLY A 244 1.92 -23.60 -8.32
C GLY A 244 2.97 -22.91 -9.18
N THR A 245 2.65 -21.77 -9.81
CA THR A 245 3.64 -21.01 -10.60
C THR A 245 4.47 -20.02 -9.78
N GLY A 246 4.00 -19.66 -8.59
CA GLY A 246 4.69 -18.68 -7.76
C GLY A 246 4.93 -17.38 -8.50
N ILE A 247 6.21 -17.01 -8.68
CA ILE A 247 6.68 -15.83 -9.43
C ILE A 247 7.33 -16.19 -10.79
N SER A 248 7.37 -17.45 -11.17
CA SER A 248 8.12 -17.92 -12.36
C SER A 248 7.63 -17.34 -13.68
N GLU A 249 6.37 -16.89 -13.73
CA GLU A 249 5.74 -16.31 -14.92
C GLU A 249 5.83 -14.78 -14.98
N SER A 250 6.55 -14.16 -14.07
CA SER A 250 6.70 -12.70 -13.97
C SER A 250 7.23 -12.06 -15.26
N GLY A 251 8.31 -12.58 -15.81
CA GLY A 251 8.95 -12.06 -17.04
C GLY A 251 8.32 -12.50 -18.35
N THR A 252 7.36 -13.42 -18.34
CA THR A 252 6.72 -14.01 -19.54
C THR A 252 5.25 -13.61 -19.66
N LEU A 253 4.46 -13.93 -18.64
CA LEU A 253 3.01 -13.68 -18.64
C LEU A 253 2.62 -12.42 -17.86
N HIS A 254 3.57 -11.79 -17.16
CA HIS A 254 3.32 -10.68 -16.25
C HIS A 254 2.21 -11.03 -15.25
N ARG A 255 2.43 -12.14 -14.52
CA ARG A 255 1.51 -12.68 -13.53
C ARG A 255 2.25 -13.20 -12.32
N ILE A 256 1.58 -13.24 -11.19
CA ILE A 256 2.05 -13.83 -9.95
C ILE A 256 0.93 -14.66 -9.32
N GLU A 257 1.28 -15.81 -8.75
CA GLU A 257 0.34 -16.57 -7.95
C GLU A 257 -0.02 -15.82 -6.68
N GLU A 258 -1.31 -15.67 -6.43
CA GLU A 258 -1.84 -14.92 -5.28
C GLU A 258 -1.36 -15.48 -3.94
N ALA A 259 -1.40 -16.83 -3.79
CA ALA A 259 -0.95 -17.50 -2.56
C ALA A 259 0.54 -17.26 -2.30
N PHE A 260 1.36 -17.20 -3.35
CA PHE A 260 2.79 -16.91 -3.25
C PHE A 260 3.02 -15.46 -2.77
N LEU A 261 2.35 -14.47 -3.39
CA LEU A 261 2.44 -13.07 -2.97
C LEU A 261 2.00 -12.91 -1.51
N ARG A 262 0.87 -13.51 -1.15
CA ARG A 262 0.36 -13.47 0.22
C ARG A 262 1.40 -14.00 1.21
N GLN A 263 2.01 -15.15 0.92
CA GLN A 263 3.03 -15.75 1.78
C GLN A 263 4.25 -14.82 1.96
N GLU A 264 4.74 -14.19 0.88
CA GLU A 264 5.86 -13.24 0.97
C GLU A 264 5.54 -12.02 1.87
N VAL A 265 4.34 -11.49 1.75
CA VAL A 265 3.91 -10.32 2.55
C VAL A 265 3.67 -10.70 4.00
N GLU A 266 3.02 -11.84 4.26
CA GLU A 266 2.80 -12.35 5.63
C GLU A 266 4.13 -12.69 6.33
N ALA A 267 5.14 -13.18 5.59
CA ALA A 267 6.49 -13.45 6.12
C ALA A 267 7.21 -12.18 6.64
N ALA A 268 6.82 -11.00 6.18
CA ALA A 268 7.32 -9.73 6.70
C ALA A 268 6.62 -9.26 7.99
N GLY A 269 5.61 -10.00 8.48
CA GLY A 269 4.88 -9.72 9.72
C GLY A 269 3.45 -9.18 9.53
N PHE A 270 3.02 -8.98 8.30
CA PHE A 270 1.65 -8.55 7.99
C PHE A 270 0.63 -9.67 8.24
N ARG A 271 -0.64 -9.27 8.41
CA ARG A 271 -1.78 -10.17 8.38
C ARG A 271 -2.73 -9.76 7.28
N LEU A 272 -3.22 -10.72 6.49
CA LEU A 272 -4.31 -10.46 5.55
C LEU A 272 -5.56 -10.06 6.33
N ALA A 273 -6.13 -8.94 5.98
CA ALA A 273 -7.33 -8.38 6.59
C ALA A 273 -8.57 -8.53 5.69
N GLU A 274 -8.40 -8.37 4.37
CA GLU A 274 -9.52 -8.36 3.43
C GLU A 274 -9.07 -8.72 2.02
N GLU A 275 -9.94 -9.38 1.26
CA GLU A 275 -9.76 -9.70 -0.17
C GLU A 275 -10.83 -9.01 -1.01
N GLY A 276 -10.41 -8.27 -2.05
CA GLY A 276 -11.30 -7.60 -2.99
C GLY A 276 -11.57 -8.47 -4.21
N ASN A 277 -12.84 -8.81 -4.46
CA ASN A 277 -13.25 -9.67 -5.56
C ASN A 277 -13.73 -8.91 -6.80
N PHE A 278 -13.76 -7.58 -6.76
CA PHE A 278 -14.34 -6.74 -7.81
C PHE A 278 -13.52 -6.72 -9.11
N MET A 279 -12.27 -7.21 -9.10
CA MET A 279 -11.42 -7.33 -10.28
C MET A 279 -11.26 -8.77 -10.78
N ARG A 280 -11.94 -9.72 -10.17
CA ARG A 280 -11.88 -11.12 -10.59
C ARG A 280 -12.52 -11.33 -11.95
N ASN A 281 -11.85 -12.17 -12.76
CA ASN A 281 -12.39 -12.70 -14.00
C ASN A 281 -12.13 -14.20 -14.09
N PRO A 282 -13.07 -15.04 -13.65
CA PRO A 282 -12.90 -16.50 -13.67
C PRO A 282 -12.82 -17.09 -15.08
N SER A 283 -13.16 -16.31 -16.12
CA SER A 283 -13.05 -16.74 -17.53
C SER A 283 -11.64 -16.59 -18.09
N ASP A 284 -10.73 -15.89 -17.40
CA ASP A 284 -9.33 -15.79 -17.81
C ASP A 284 -8.56 -17.08 -17.47
N PRO A 285 -8.05 -17.84 -18.45
CA PRO A 285 -7.33 -19.09 -18.21
C PRO A 285 -5.93 -18.86 -17.60
N ARG A 286 -5.48 -17.61 -17.52
CA ARG A 286 -4.20 -17.17 -16.95
C ARG A 286 -2.95 -17.76 -17.65
N ASP A 287 -3.10 -18.23 -18.89
CA ASP A 287 -2.06 -18.88 -19.67
C ASP A 287 -1.36 -17.96 -20.67
N LYS A 288 -1.80 -16.71 -20.77
CA LYS A 288 -1.28 -15.68 -21.67
C LYS A 288 -1.14 -14.34 -20.95
N ASN A 289 -0.20 -13.52 -21.42
CA ASN A 289 -0.09 -12.14 -20.95
C ASN A 289 -1.35 -11.34 -21.34
N THR A 290 -1.79 -11.46 -22.60
CA THR A 290 -3.08 -10.93 -23.03
C THR A 290 -4.00 -12.10 -23.34
N PRO A 291 -5.12 -12.28 -22.61
CA PRO A 291 -6.08 -13.37 -22.88
C PRO A 291 -6.58 -13.34 -24.31
N ALA A 292 -6.82 -14.52 -24.89
CA ALA A 292 -7.38 -14.66 -26.22
C ALA A 292 -8.58 -15.63 -26.18
N PRO A 293 -9.81 -15.19 -26.60
CA PRO A 293 -10.10 -13.85 -27.14
C PRO A 293 -9.82 -12.74 -26.13
N PRO A 294 -9.63 -11.48 -26.57
CA PRO A 294 -9.36 -10.36 -25.68
C PRO A 294 -10.44 -10.19 -24.62
N GLN A 295 -10.03 -10.19 -23.37
CA GLN A 295 -10.87 -10.02 -22.18
C GLN A 295 -10.01 -9.45 -21.03
N PRO A 296 -10.61 -8.91 -19.97
CA PRO A 296 -9.86 -8.51 -18.79
C PRO A 296 -9.08 -9.68 -18.21
N LYS A 297 -7.86 -9.43 -17.73
CA LYS A 297 -7.16 -10.42 -16.90
C LYS A 297 -7.93 -10.67 -15.61
N ASP A 298 -7.78 -11.88 -15.05
CA ASP A 298 -8.12 -12.10 -13.67
C ASP A 298 -7.10 -11.38 -12.76
N GLU A 299 -7.62 -10.60 -11.84
CA GLU A 299 -6.81 -9.77 -10.95
C GLU A 299 -7.32 -9.92 -9.51
N PHE A 300 -6.40 -9.98 -8.56
CA PHE A 300 -6.72 -9.99 -7.15
C PHE A 300 -6.38 -8.65 -6.49
N VAL A 301 -7.05 -8.35 -5.39
CA VAL A 301 -6.77 -7.19 -4.55
C VAL A 301 -6.72 -7.67 -3.10
N LEU A 302 -5.59 -7.48 -2.44
CA LEU A 302 -5.35 -7.91 -1.07
C LEU A 302 -5.05 -6.72 -0.19
N LYS A 303 -5.70 -6.66 0.97
CA LYS A 303 -5.42 -5.69 2.02
C LYS A 303 -4.79 -6.40 3.21
N PHE A 304 -3.58 -6.02 3.50
CA PHE A 304 -2.85 -6.45 4.69
C PHE A 304 -2.83 -5.34 5.74
N VAL A 305 -2.71 -5.74 6.99
CA VAL A 305 -2.59 -4.83 8.13
C VAL A 305 -1.34 -5.17 8.92
N LYS A 306 -0.63 -4.15 9.39
CA LYS A 306 0.40 -4.29 10.41
C LYS A 306 -0.29 -4.45 11.77
N PRO A 307 -0.07 -5.57 12.51
CA PRO A 307 -0.65 -5.78 13.83
C PRO A 307 -0.30 -4.71 14.84
#